data_996ecbae44a202076df2e88b077dfde8
#
_entry.id   996ecbae44a202076df2e88b077dfde8
#
_cell.length_a   1.000
_cell.length_b   1.000
_cell.length_c   1.000
_cell.angle_alpha   90.00
_cell.angle_beta   90.00
_cell.angle_gamma   90.00
#
_symmetry.space_group_name_H-M   'P 1'
#
loop_
_entity.id
_entity.type
_entity.pdbx_description
1 polymer ?
#
loop_
_entity_poly.entity_id
_entity_poly.type
_entity_poly.pdbx_seq_one_letter_code
_entity_poly.pdbx_strand_id
1 'polypeptide(L)'
;MGLYVNYGGRRVGFTIPDGWRVISGEDRPPVAGVQDPLAEVKRALDNPIGSPGIEELARPGMDVVLLFDDLQRPTPAHLVLPEILNRLNRAGIRDERVKAVCALGTHHAYNLEELRTKVGDESFARLEGRLFSHDPHAGDNVIIGRTHRGILVELNKHVALADLVIGVGECMPHPVAGYGGGYKLVMPGVSSYRAVADHHFAWIRHRESKVNVLDGNFFYEEILDAGRLSRMRFKMDLVINEKKEIIRAFAGETEAQHREAARFSESLYLTSLPKMPDVTITAAYPMEYGVQSTKALTMASFCTRAGGIIIWVAPQKQAGPIMPLIKEMASPAS
;
A
#
# COMPACT_ATOMS: atom_id res chain seq x y z
N MET A 1 -33.94 3.27 3.02
CA MET A 1 -32.73 2.47 3.35
C MET A 1 -32.14 3.07 4.61
N GLY A 2 -31.89 2.31 5.67
CA GLY A 2 -31.32 2.86 6.89
C GLY A 2 -29.84 3.26 6.69
N LEU A 3 -29.40 4.36 7.31
CA LEU A 3 -28.01 4.79 7.30
C LEU A 3 -27.17 3.85 8.15
N TYR A 4 -25.95 3.53 7.70
CA TYR A 4 -25.02 2.70 8.45
C TYR A 4 -23.56 3.05 8.13
N VAL A 5 -22.68 2.70 9.04
CA VAL A 5 -21.22 2.64 8.84
C VAL A 5 -20.69 1.25 9.14
N ASN A 6 -19.57 0.89 8.54
CA ASN A 6 -18.86 -0.34 8.88
C ASN A 6 -17.92 -0.09 10.08
N TYR A 7 -18.00 -0.96 11.08
CA TYR A 7 -17.18 -0.91 12.30
C TYR A 7 -16.77 -2.32 12.70
N GLY A 8 -15.50 -2.64 12.68
CA GLY A 8 -14.99 -3.98 13.02
C GLY A 8 -15.56 -5.08 12.14
N GLY A 9 -15.86 -4.79 10.85
CA GLY A 9 -16.49 -5.74 9.92
C GLY A 9 -18.00 -5.90 10.12
N ARG A 10 -18.65 -5.11 10.99
CA ARG A 10 -20.09 -5.10 11.22
C ARG A 10 -20.73 -3.82 10.73
N ARG A 11 -21.96 -3.91 10.22
CA ARG A 11 -22.79 -2.74 9.93
C ARG A 11 -23.39 -2.18 11.22
N VAL A 12 -23.13 -0.92 11.50
CA VAL A 12 -23.71 -0.17 12.63
C VAL A 12 -24.67 0.87 12.07
N GLY A 13 -25.95 0.68 12.29
CA GLY A 13 -26.99 1.62 11.87
C GLY A 13 -26.99 2.88 12.75
N PHE A 14 -27.35 4.02 12.18
CA PHE A 14 -27.52 5.27 12.90
C PHE A 14 -28.67 6.09 12.31
N THR A 15 -29.15 7.04 13.08
CA THR A 15 -30.13 8.04 12.67
C THR A 15 -29.50 9.42 12.64
N ILE A 16 -30.03 10.28 11.82
CA ILE A 16 -29.63 11.69 11.75
C ILE A 16 -30.76 12.57 12.32
N PRO A 17 -30.45 13.75 12.82
CA PRO A 17 -31.48 14.70 13.32
C PRO A 17 -32.49 15.06 12.22
N ASP A 18 -33.72 15.36 12.64
CA ASP A 18 -34.74 15.85 11.74
C ASP A 18 -34.29 17.12 11.02
N GLY A 19 -34.66 17.26 9.78
CA GLY A 19 -34.28 18.41 8.94
C GLY A 19 -32.90 18.31 8.29
N TRP A 20 -32.09 17.29 8.63
CA TRP A 20 -30.84 17.06 7.93
C TRP A 20 -31.09 16.44 6.55
N ARG A 21 -30.33 16.90 5.57
CA ARG A 21 -30.35 16.33 4.22
C ARG A 21 -29.12 15.49 3.99
N VAL A 22 -29.30 14.22 3.66
CA VAL A 22 -28.21 13.35 3.23
C VAL A 22 -27.73 13.78 1.86
N ILE A 23 -26.41 13.99 1.74
CA ILE A 23 -25.70 14.16 0.48
C ILE A 23 -24.89 12.89 0.31
N SER A 24 -25.20 12.10 -0.69
CA SER A 24 -24.33 11.01 -1.16
C SER A 24 -23.61 11.46 -2.41
N GLY A 25 -22.45 10.89 -2.68
CA GLY A 25 -21.92 10.88 -4.04
C GLY A 25 -22.87 10.10 -4.95
N GLU A 26 -22.47 9.89 -6.20
CA GLU A 26 -23.22 9.02 -7.09
C GLU A 26 -23.46 7.66 -6.40
N ASP A 27 -24.70 7.19 -6.40
CA ASP A 27 -25.07 5.87 -5.89
C ASP A 27 -24.44 4.80 -6.81
N ARG A 28 -23.16 4.53 -6.59
CA ARG A 28 -22.48 3.43 -7.26
C ARG A 28 -22.77 2.14 -6.51
N PRO A 29 -23.24 1.10 -7.20
CA PRO A 29 -23.38 -0.20 -6.55
C PRO A 29 -22.02 -0.70 -6.11
N PRO A 30 -21.91 -1.42 -4.97
CA PRO A 30 -20.67 -2.06 -4.55
C PRO A 30 -20.12 -2.93 -5.69
N VAL A 31 -18.85 -2.75 -6.01
CA VAL A 31 -18.21 -3.57 -7.04
C VAL A 31 -17.86 -4.92 -6.44
N ALA A 32 -18.42 -5.99 -7.00
CA ALA A 32 -18.12 -7.34 -6.56
C ALA A 32 -16.67 -7.72 -6.92
N GLY A 33 -16.05 -8.53 -6.07
CA GLY A 33 -14.79 -9.17 -6.41
C GLY A 33 -14.96 -10.18 -7.57
N VAL A 34 -13.83 -10.53 -8.19
CA VAL A 34 -13.80 -11.58 -9.22
C VAL A 34 -14.21 -12.93 -8.64
N GLN A 35 -14.83 -13.79 -9.45
CA GLN A 35 -15.29 -15.11 -9.00
C GLN A 35 -14.12 -16.05 -8.67
N ASP A 36 -13.03 -15.96 -9.44
CA ASP A 36 -11.80 -16.74 -9.23
C ASP A 36 -10.61 -15.79 -9.05
N PRO A 37 -10.25 -15.47 -7.80
CA PRO A 37 -9.12 -14.60 -7.50
C PRO A 37 -7.77 -15.13 -8.00
N LEU A 38 -7.56 -16.45 -7.98
CA LEU A 38 -6.32 -17.05 -8.44
C LEU A 38 -6.20 -16.98 -9.97
N ALA A 39 -7.29 -17.19 -10.70
CA ALA A 39 -7.31 -17.00 -12.15
C ALA A 39 -6.99 -15.55 -12.52
N GLU A 40 -7.47 -14.57 -11.78
CA GLU A 40 -7.15 -13.15 -12.01
C GLU A 40 -5.68 -12.84 -11.74
N VAL A 41 -5.10 -13.38 -10.66
CA VAL A 41 -3.68 -13.29 -10.35
C VAL A 41 -2.85 -13.87 -11.50
N LYS A 42 -3.17 -15.07 -11.97
CA LYS A 42 -2.48 -15.73 -13.09
C LYS A 42 -2.63 -14.92 -14.37
N ARG A 43 -3.85 -14.45 -14.70
CA ARG A 43 -4.10 -13.59 -15.87
C ARG A 43 -3.18 -12.36 -15.88
N ALA A 44 -3.03 -11.70 -14.74
CA ALA A 44 -2.18 -10.51 -14.64
C ALA A 44 -0.70 -10.85 -14.82
N LEU A 45 -0.23 -11.97 -14.25
CA LEU A 45 1.14 -12.45 -14.39
C LEU A 45 1.45 -12.95 -15.80
N ASP A 46 0.46 -13.49 -16.52
CA ASP A 46 0.60 -13.96 -17.92
C ASP A 46 0.59 -12.81 -18.93
N ASN A 47 0.08 -11.64 -18.52
CA ASN A 47 -0.01 -10.45 -19.37
C ASN A 47 0.66 -9.25 -18.68
N PRO A 48 1.98 -9.28 -18.47
CA PRO A 48 2.69 -8.22 -17.78
C PRO A 48 2.71 -6.93 -18.58
N ILE A 49 2.53 -5.82 -17.89
CA ILE A 49 2.48 -4.47 -18.45
C ILE A 49 3.90 -3.89 -18.45
N GLY A 50 4.41 -3.53 -19.62
CA GLY A 50 5.68 -2.80 -19.76
C GLY A 50 6.95 -3.59 -19.42
N SER A 51 6.85 -4.91 -19.25
CA SER A 51 8.01 -5.77 -18.99
C SER A 51 7.79 -7.18 -19.52
N PRO A 52 8.86 -7.99 -19.67
CA PRO A 52 8.75 -9.43 -19.77
C PRO A 52 8.12 -10.05 -18.52
N GLY A 53 7.73 -11.33 -18.61
CA GLY A 53 7.25 -12.12 -17.48
C GLY A 53 8.35 -12.43 -16.45
N ILE A 54 7.94 -12.91 -15.28
CA ILE A 54 8.87 -13.29 -14.19
C ILE A 54 9.87 -14.34 -14.69
N GLU A 55 9.41 -15.30 -15.48
CA GLU A 55 10.23 -16.38 -16.02
C GLU A 55 11.35 -15.92 -16.96
N GLU A 56 11.17 -14.75 -17.59
CA GLU A 56 12.18 -14.16 -18.47
C GLU A 56 13.10 -13.18 -17.72
N LEU A 57 12.58 -12.52 -16.67
CA LEU A 57 13.35 -11.60 -15.83
C LEU A 57 14.29 -12.34 -14.88
N ALA A 58 13.82 -13.44 -14.30
CA ALA A 58 14.60 -14.26 -13.39
C ALA A 58 15.53 -15.22 -14.16
N ARG A 59 16.73 -15.39 -13.62
CA ARG A 59 17.74 -16.30 -14.21
C ARG A 59 18.30 -17.21 -13.12
N PRO A 60 18.63 -18.49 -13.43
CA PRO A 60 19.24 -19.39 -12.46
C PRO A 60 20.42 -18.77 -11.74
N GLY A 61 20.47 -18.92 -10.44
CA GLY A 61 21.54 -18.39 -9.57
C GLY A 61 21.29 -17.00 -8.98
N MET A 62 20.28 -16.27 -9.43
CA MET A 62 19.90 -14.98 -8.82
C MET A 62 19.40 -15.16 -7.39
N ASP A 63 19.73 -14.19 -6.53
CA ASP A 63 19.11 -14.00 -5.23
C ASP A 63 17.91 -13.06 -5.39
N VAL A 64 16.71 -13.57 -5.07
CA VAL A 64 15.45 -12.86 -5.27
C VAL A 64 14.85 -12.43 -3.94
N VAL A 65 14.31 -11.21 -3.89
CA VAL A 65 13.54 -10.73 -2.74
C VAL A 65 12.11 -10.42 -3.16
N LEU A 66 11.16 -11.03 -2.45
CA LEU A 66 9.74 -10.70 -2.54
C LEU A 66 9.40 -9.64 -1.50
N LEU A 67 8.84 -8.52 -1.92
CA LEU A 67 8.28 -7.50 -1.05
C LEU A 67 6.77 -7.65 -1.00
N PHE A 68 6.21 -7.57 0.20
CA PHE A 68 4.76 -7.53 0.38
C PHE A 68 4.40 -6.48 1.43
N ASP A 69 3.22 -5.88 1.30
CA ASP A 69 2.73 -4.89 2.26
C ASP A 69 2.31 -5.52 3.58
N ASP A 70 2.26 -4.72 4.63
CA ASP A 70 2.04 -5.14 6.00
C ASP A 70 0.58 -5.55 6.29
N LEU A 71 0.32 -6.01 7.54
CA LEU A 71 -1.00 -6.47 7.97
C LEU A 71 -2.02 -5.31 8.10
N GLN A 72 -1.56 -4.07 8.12
CA GLN A 72 -2.45 -2.90 8.08
C GLN A 72 -3.12 -2.71 6.70
N ARG A 73 -2.64 -3.47 5.69
CA ARG A 73 -3.19 -3.50 4.34
C ARG A 73 -3.99 -4.79 4.12
N PRO A 74 -5.18 -4.70 3.51
CA PRO A 74 -6.01 -5.88 3.27
C PRO A 74 -5.56 -6.76 2.10
N THR A 75 -4.40 -6.49 1.48
CA THR A 75 -3.85 -7.26 0.35
C THR A 75 -3.78 -8.75 0.67
N PRO A 76 -4.40 -9.63 -0.14
CA PRO A 76 -4.37 -11.06 0.06
C PRO A 76 -3.07 -11.68 -0.49
N ALA A 77 -1.92 -11.37 0.16
CA ALA A 77 -0.61 -11.83 -0.27
C ALA A 77 -0.50 -13.37 -0.34
N HIS A 78 -1.26 -14.08 0.51
CA HIS A 78 -1.35 -15.54 0.53
C HIS A 78 -1.86 -16.18 -0.78
N LEU A 79 -2.60 -15.43 -1.61
CA LEU A 79 -3.04 -15.89 -2.93
C LEU A 79 -1.98 -15.64 -4.01
N VAL A 80 -1.12 -14.64 -3.84
CA VAL A 80 -0.20 -14.16 -4.87
C VAL A 80 1.18 -14.78 -4.74
N LEU A 81 1.72 -14.82 -3.53
CA LEU A 81 3.09 -15.27 -3.29
C LEU A 81 3.37 -16.70 -3.75
N PRO A 82 2.48 -17.69 -3.54
CA PRO A 82 2.70 -19.05 -4.05
C PRO A 82 2.88 -19.09 -5.57
N GLU A 83 2.06 -18.33 -6.31
CA GLU A 83 2.15 -18.30 -7.77
C GLU A 83 3.43 -17.63 -8.24
N ILE A 84 3.88 -16.56 -7.59
CA ILE A 84 5.19 -15.93 -7.90
C ILE A 84 6.33 -16.92 -7.63
N LEU A 85 6.32 -17.62 -6.49
CA LEU A 85 7.30 -18.65 -6.17
C LEU A 85 7.33 -19.78 -7.22
N ASN A 86 6.15 -20.21 -7.69
CA ASN A 86 6.03 -21.21 -8.76
C ASN A 86 6.65 -20.71 -10.06
N ARG A 87 6.47 -19.43 -10.43
CA ARG A 87 7.08 -18.83 -11.62
C ARG A 87 8.57 -18.72 -11.49
N LEU A 88 9.08 -18.33 -10.33
CA LEU A 88 10.52 -18.32 -10.04
C LEU A 88 11.13 -19.72 -10.16
N ASN A 89 10.43 -20.74 -9.64
CA ASN A 89 10.90 -22.13 -9.79
C ASN A 89 10.95 -22.57 -11.27
N ARG A 90 9.95 -22.20 -12.09
CA ARG A 90 9.98 -22.46 -13.54
C ARG A 90 11.15 -21.77 -14.25
N ALA A 91 11.57 -20.59 -13.74
CA ALA A 91 12.77 -19.89 -14.20
C ALA A 91 14.10 -20.48 -13.67
N GLY A 92 14.05 -21.56 -12.89
CA GLY A 92 15.22 -22.20 -12.29
C GLY A 92 15.74 -21.55 -11.00
N ILE A 93 14.96 -20.66 -10.40
CA ILE A 93 15.25 -20.11 -9.07
C ILE A 93 14.62 -21.02 -8.01
N ARG A 94 15.45 -21.66 -7.18
CA ARG A 94 14.98 -22.49 -6.07
C ARG A 94 14.54 -21.63 -4.88
N ASP A 95 13.62 -22.14 -4.06
CA ASP A 95 13.06 -21.40 -2.91
C ASP A 95 14.15 -20.93 -1.93
N GLU A 96 15.28 -21.67 -1.80
CA GLU A 96 16.41 -21.29 -0.94
C GLU A 96 17.10 -19.98 -1.39
N ARG A 97 16.92 -19.58 -2.63
CA ARG A 97 17.40 -18.31 -3.21
C ARG A 97 16.38 -17.18 -3.08
N VAL A 98 15.22 -17.46 -2.52
CA VAL A 98 14.16 -16.46 -2.37
C VAL A 98 14.02 -16.06 -0.91
N LYS A 99 14.08 -14.78 -0.63
CA LYS A 99 13.71 -14.16 0.66
C LYS A 99 12.43 -13.38 0.49
N ALA A 100 11.67 -13.21 1.58
CA ALA A 100 10.52 -12.32 1.58
C ALA A 100 10.63 -11.31 2.74
N VAL A 101 10.31 -10.05 2.46
CA VAL A 101 10.39 -8.97 3.43
C VAL A 101 9.05 -8.23 3.47
N CYS A 102 8.46 -8.15 4.66
CA CYS A 102 7.30 -7.32 4.94
C CYS A 102 7.70 -5.84 4.90
N ALA A 103 7.17 -5.11 3.93
CA ALA A 103 7.46 -3.71 3.68
C ALA A 103 6.56 -2.82 4.53
N LEU A 104 6.87 -2.66 5.81
CA LEU A 104 6.06 -1.97 6.81
C LEU A 104 6.44 -0.48 6.99
N GLY A 105 7.54 -0.02 6.38
CA GLY A 105 8.03 1.33 6.60
C GLY A 105 8.42 1.58 8.06
N THR A 106 7.75 2.54 8.69
CA THR A 106 7.92 2.87 10.12
C THR A 106 6.75 2.39 10.99
N HIS A 107 5.94 1.45 10.48
CA HIS A 107 4.86 0.86 11.23
C HIS A 107 5.39 -0.14 12.28
N HIS A 108 4.46 -0.76 13.03
CA HIS A 108 4.80 -1.80 14.00
C HIS A 108 5.44 -3.02 13.32
N ALA A 109 6.54 -3.51 13.88
CA ALA A 109 7.16 -4.75 13.41
C ALA A 109 6.30 -5.97 13.79
N TYR A 110 6.26 -6.94 12.89
CA TYR A 110 5.46 -8.16 13.05
C TYR A 110 6.35 -9.36 13.39
N ASN A 111 5.86 -10.24 14.27
CA ASN A 111 6.47 -11.54 14.53
C ASN A 111 6.14 -12.55 13.40
N LEU A 112 6.78 -13.72 13.44
CA LEU A 112 6.64 -14.73 12.39
C LEU A 112 5.21 -15.27 12.26
N GLU A 113 4.47 -15.44 13.36
CA GLU A 113 3.08 -15.92 13.32
C GLU A 113 2.15 -14.89 12.69
N GLU A 114 2.36 -13.61 12.98
CA GLU A 114 1.64 -12.53 12.32
C GLU A 114 1.95 -12.51 10.82
N LEU A 115 3.23 -12.61 10.42
CA LEU A 115 3.62 -12.69 9.02
C LEU A 115 3.03 -13.93 8.33
N ARG A 116 2.96 -15.08 9.01
CA ARG A 116 2.32 -16.29 8.50
C ARG A 116 0.85 -16.04 8.12
N THR A 117 0.11 -15.30 8.94
CA THR A 117 -1.29 -14.95 8.61
C THR A 117 -1.41 -14.14 7.31
N LYS A 118 -0.40 -13.35 6.96
CA LYS A 118 -0.37 -12.53 5.76
C LYS A 118 0.04 -13.32 4.52
N VAL A 119 1.11 -14.13 4.62
CA VAL A 119 1.68 -14.86 3.48
C VAL A 119 1.03 -16.22 3.24
N GLY A 120 0.28 -16.74 4.22
CA GLY A 120 -0.34 -18.06 4.19
C GLY A 120 0.62 -19.21 4.48
N ASP A 121 0.07 -20.37 4.83
CA ASP A 121 0.86 -21.53 5.26
C ASP A 121 1.80 -22.05 4.17
N GLU A 122 1.37 -22.07 2.91
CA GLU A 122 2.18 -22.54 1.79
C GLU A 122 3.44 -21.69 1.63
N SER A 123 3.29 -20.36 1.50
CA SER A 123 4.44 -19.46 1.34
C SER A 123 5.32 -19.44 2.60
N PHE A 124 4.70 -19.53 3.79
CA PHE A 124 5.42 -19.57 5.05
C PHE A 124 6.35 -20.80 5.13
N ALA A 125 5.86 -21.98 4.76
CA ALA A 125 6.66 -23.20 4.74
C ALA A 125 7.80 -23.14 3.71
N ARG A 126 7.50 -22.65 2.50
CA ARG A 126 8.49 -22.51 1.41
C ARG A 126 9.59 -21.50 1.72
N LEU A 127 9.27 -20.48 2.53
CA LEU A 127 10.18 -19.38 2.92
C LEU A 127 10.73 -19.54 4.34
N GLU A 128 10.68 -20.74 4.92
CA GLU A 128 11.17 -21.01 6.27
C GLU A 128 12.59 -20.45 6.49
N GLY A 129 12.78 -19.66 7.56
CA GLY A 129 14.04 -18.98 7.89
C GLY A 129 14.42 -17.81 6.94
N ARG A 130 13.59 -17.48 5.95
CA ARG A 130 13.84 -16.43 4.93
C ARG A 130 12.69 -15.43 4.80
N LEU A 131 11.80 -15.40 5.78
CA LEU A 131 10.70 -14.44 5.91
C LEU A 131 11.06 -13.44 7.01
N PHE A 132 11.05 -12.14 6.68
CA PHE A 132 11.52 -11.07 7.54
C PHE A 132 10.50 -9.95 7.68
N SER A 133 10.41 -9.37 8.87
CA SER A 133 9.82 -8.05 9.07
C SER A 133 10.89 -6.99 8.84
N HIS A 134 10.59 -5.94 8.09
CA HIS A 134 11.53 -4.83 7.94
C HIS A 134 11.76 -4.13 9.28
N ASP A 135 13.02 -3.76 9.56
CA ASP A 135 13.38 -2.90 10.69
C ASP A 135 13.96 -1.58 10.14
N PRO A 136 13.22 -0.46 10.26
CA PRO A 136 13.70 0.83 9.77
C PRO A 136 14.90 1.38 10.58
N HIS A 137 15.11 0.87 11.79
CA HIS A 137 16.22 1.28 12.68
C HIS A 137 17.41 0.33 12.62
N ALA A 138 17.38 -0.71 11.78
CA ALA A 138 18.49 -1.64 11.65
C ALA A 138 19.78 -0.91 11.26
N GLY A 139 20.87 -1.18 11.99
CA GLY A 139 22.19 -0.55 11.74
C GLY A 139 22.88 -1.04 10.47
N ASP A 140 22.32 -2.03 9.78
CA ASP A 140 22.84 -2.65 8.56
C ASP A 140 22.01 -2.32 7.30
N ASN A 141 21.10 -1.33 7.39
CA ASN A 141 20.49 -0.75 6.19
C ASN A 141 21.55 -0.16 5.26
N VAL A 142 21.37 -0.27 3.96
CA VAL A 142 22.37 0.07 2.94
C VAL A 142 21.96 1.32 2.18
N ILE A 143 22.85 2.31 2.12
CA ILE A 143 22.67 3.49 1.27
C ILE A 143 22.94 3.09 -0.18
N ILE A 144 21.92 3.25 -1.05
CA ILE A 144 22.04 2.98 -2.48
C ILE A 144 22.06 4.24 -3.35
N GLY A 145 21.89 5.42 -2.75
CA GLY A 145 21.98 6.69 -3.45
C GLY A 145 21.13 7.80 -2.84
N ARG A 146 20.85 8.78 -3.67
CA ARG A 146 19.92 9.89 -3.39
C ARG A 146 19.02 10.10 -4.62
N THR A 147 17.81 10.57 -4.38
CA THR A 147 16.91 11.04 -5.45
C THR A 147 17.47 12.32 -6.10
N HIS A 148 16.88 12.74 -7.21
CA HIS A 148 17.34 13.97 -7.89
C HIS A 148 17.14 15.25 -7.05
N ARG A 149 16.19 15.25 -6.09
CA ARG A 149 16.01 16.35 -5.11
C ARG A 149 16.80 16.14 -3.82
N GLY A 150 17.68 15.13 -3.77
CA GLY A 150 18.63 14.92 -2.68
C GLY A 150 18.14 14.05 -1.54
N ILE A 151 16.92 13.49 -1.58
CA ILE A 151 16.40 12.59 -0.54
C ILE A 151 17.26 11.33 -0.46
N LEU A 152 17.64 10.96 0.77
CA LEU A 152 18.42 9.77 1.03
C LEU A 152 17.64 8.51 0.64
N VAL A 153 18.29 7.59 -0.07
CA VAL A 153 17.75 6.26 -0.37
C VAL A 153 18.63 5.21 0.33
N GLU A 154 18.15 4.77 1.48
CA GLU A 154 18.78 3.78 2.33
C GLU A 154 17.78 2.67 2.63
N LEU A 155 18.09 1.45 2.20
CA LEU A 155 17.16 0.34 2.17
C LEU A 155 17.60 -0.82 3.06
N ASN A 156 16.64 -1.64 3.43
CA ASN A 156 16.88 -2.95 4.02
C ASN A 156 17.95 -3.71 3.24
N LYS A 157 18.93 -4.28 3.94
CA LYS A 157 20.08 -4.96 3.32
C LYS A 157 19.70 -6.08 2.36
N HIS A 158 18.66 -6.85 2.66
CA HIS A 158 18.23 -7.95 1.79
C HIS A 158 17.74 -7.41 0.44
N VAL A 159 17.06 -6.26 0.46
CA VAL A 159 16.54 -5.60 -0.75
C VAL A 159 17.67 -4.93 -1.54
N ALA A 160 18.56 -4.23 -0.85
CA ALA A 160 19.68 -3.53 -1.50
C ALA A 160 20.67 -4.48 -2.20
N LEU A 161 20.84 -5.69 -1.67
CA LEU A 161 21.80 -6.69 -2.16
C LEU A 161 21.17 -7.74 -3.09
N ALA A 162 19.86 -7.73 -3.30
CA ALA A 162 19.19 -8.68 -4.19
C ALA A 162 19.56 -8.43 -5.66
N ASP A 163 19.54 -9.50 -6.47
CA ASP A 163 19.67 -9.38 -7.93
C ASP A 163 18.35 -8.96 -8.59
N LEU A 164 17.23 -9.43 -8.04
CA LEU A 164 15.88 -9.12 -8.49
C LEU A 164 14.95 -8.92 -7.28
N VAL A 165 14.17 -7.85 -7.31
CA VAL A 165 13.12 -7.58 -6.33
C VAL A 165 11.77 -7.58 -7.03
N ILE A 166 10.81 -8.33 -6.48
CA ILE A 166 9.43 -8.42 -6.95
C ILE A 166 8.49 -7.95 -5.83
N GLY A 167 7.58 -7.03 -6.14
CA GLY A 167 6.65 -6.47 -5.17
C GLY A 167 5.22 -7.01 -5.29
N VAL A 168 4.51 -7.12 -4.17
CA VAL A 168 3.07 -7.41 -4.08
C VAL A 168 2.42 -6.43 -3.13
N GLY A 169 1.35 -5.77 -3.56
CA GLY A 169 0.62 -4.82 -2.72
C GLY A 169 -0.71 -4.40 -3.32
N GLU A 170 -1.35 -3.42 -2.69
CA GLU A 170 -2.60 -2.85 -3.17
C GLU A 170 -2.39 -1.49 -3.83
N CYS A 171 -3.30 -1.15 -4.76
CA CYS A 171 -3.42 0.19 -5.31
C CYS A 171 -4.78 0.78 -4.95
N MET A 172 -4.77 1.88 -4.19
CA MET A 172 -5.96 2.63 -3.81
C MET A 172 -5.61 4.10 -3.61
N PRO A 173 -6.59 5.03 -3.62
CA PRO A 173 -6.32 6.44 -3.36
C PRO A 173 -5.54 6.67 -2.07
N HIS A 174 -4.56 7.57 -2.12
CA HIS A 174 -3.71 7.90 -0.98
C HIS A 174 -3.64 9.41 -0.78
N PRO A 175 -3.87 9.92 0.45
CA PRO A 175 -4.04 11.36 0.69
C PRO A 175 -2.89 12.24 0.20
N VAL A 176 -1.66 11.73 0.22
CA VAL A 176 -0.44 12.50 -0.08
C VAL A 176 0.27 12.01 -1.34
N ALA A 177 0.41 10.70 -1.52
CA ALA A 177 1.14 10.09 -2.64
C ALA A 177 0.28 9.90 -3.90
N GLY A 178 -0.92 10.45 -3.96
CA GLY A 178 -1.89 10.19 -5.02
C GLY A 178 -2.54 8.81 -4.86
N TYR A 179 -1.76 7.74 -4.99
CA TYR A 179 -2.18 6.36 -4.82
C TYR A 179 -1.21 5.56 -3.94
N GLY A 180 -1.70 4.50 -3.30
CA GLY A 180 -0.92 3.40 -2.77
C GLY A 180 -0.39 2.54 -3.91
N GLY A 181 0.50 1.60 -3.61
CA GLY A 181 1.06 0.72 -4.66
C GLY A 181 2.39 1.22 -5.24
N GLY A 182 2.77 0.72 -6.41
CA GLY A 182 4.00 1.10 -7.08
C GLY A 182 5.24 0.94 -6.21
N TYR A 183 6.16 1.86 -6.32
CA TYR A 183 7.40 1.86 -5.54
C TYR A 183 7.24 2.22 -4.05
N LYS A 184 6.00 2.37 -3.55
CA LYS A 184 5.79 2.58 -2.11
C LYS A 184 6.28 1.41 -1.24
N LEU A 185 6.43 0.20 -1.78
CA LEU A 185 7.09 -0.89 -1.07
C LEU A 185 8.60 -0.64 -0.86
N VAL A 186 9.22 0.21 -1.69
CA VAL A 186 10.60 0.66 -1.52
C VAL A 186 10.65 1.86 -0.57
N MET A 187 10.03 2.97 -0.95
CA MET A 187 9.94 4.19 -0.15
C MET A 187 8.47 4.49 0.19
N PRO A 188 8.04 4.39 1.44
CA PRO A 188 8.83 4.13 2.67
C PRO A 188 9.03 2.66 3.03
N GLY A 189 8.40 1.70 2.33
CA GLY A 189 8.14 0.33 2.77
C GLY A 189 9.34 -0.44 3.35
N VAL A 190 10.51 -0.36 2.73
CA VAL A 190 11.75 -1.00 3.21
C VAL A 190 12.90 -0.01 3.37
N SER A 191 12.57 1.28 3.51
CA SER A 191 13.56 2.34 3.73
C SER A 191 13.86 2.52 5.21
N SER A 192 15.09 2.95 5.53
CA SER A 192 15.47 3.29 6.91
C SER A 192 14.63 4.45 7.47
N TYR A 193 14.55 4.52 8.79
CA TYR A 193 13.81 5.60 9.47
C TYR A 193 14.26 6.99 9.01
N ARG A 194 15.58 7.22 8.92
CA ARG A 194 16.12 8.52 8.49
C ARG A 194 15.76 8.85 7.05
N ALA A 195 15.75 7.86 6.14
CA ALA A 195 15.35 8.08 4.76
C ALA A 195 13.84 8.41 4.66
N VAL A 196 13.00 7.71 5.43
CA VAL A 196 11.57 8.01 5.53
C VAL A 196 11.33 9.39 6.12
N ALA A 197 12.05 9.77 7.18
CA ALA A 197 11.95 11.09 7.80
C ALA A 197 12.31 12.18 6.80
N ASP A 198 13.49 12.08 6.15
CA ASP A 198 13.96 13.01 5.12
C ASP A 198 12.92 13.25 4.02
N HIS A 199 12.36 12.16 3.47
CA HIS A 199 11.31 12.22 2.46
C HIS A 199 10.00 12.84 2.98
N HIS A 200 9.50 12.38 4.12
CA HIS A 200 8.19 12.80 4.62
C HIS A 200 8.22 14.24 5.13
N PHE A 201 9.27 14.67 5.83
CA PHE A 201 9.40 16.06 6.29
C PHE A 201 9.47 17.04 5.12
N ALA A 202 10.18 16.69 4.04
CA ALA A 202 10.28 17.53 2.87
C ALA A 202 8.95 17.73 2.14
N TRP A 203 8.15 16.66 1.96
CA TRP A 203 7.09 16.67 0.95
C TRP A 203 5.67 16.41 1.44
N ILE A 204 5.45 15.91 2.67
CA ILE A 204 4.09 15.54 3.11
C ILE A 204 3.11 16.72 3.16
N ARG A 205 3.64 17.95 3.40
CA ARG A 205 2.85 19.19 3.46
C ARG A 205 2.94 20.02 2.18
N HIS A 206 3.63 19.52 1.16
CA HIS A 206 3.75 20.25 -0.09
C HIS A 206 2.41 20.33 -0.80
N ARG A 207 2.07 21.51 -1.34
CA ARG A 207 0.77 21.77 -1.96
C ARG A 207 0.43 20.83 -3.12
N GLU A 208 1.42 20.28 -3.81
CA GLU A 208 1.27 19.34 -4.91
C GLU A 208 1.23 17.88 -4.46
N SER A 209 1.41 17.60 -3.15
CA SER A 209 1.24 16.26 -2.56
C SER A 209 -0.23 16.02 -2.26
N LYS A 210 -0.96 15.50 -3.25
CA LYS A 210 -2.43 15.41 -3.26
C LYS A 210 -2.91 14.00 -3.53
N VAL A 211 -4.13 13.71 -3.07
CA VAL A 211 -4.85 12.50 -3.44
C VAL A 211 -5.15 12.47 -4.94
N ASN A 212 -5.13 11.29 -5.53
CA ASN A 212 -5.43 11.03 -6.96
C ASN A 212 -4.53 11.76 -7.98
N VAL A 213 -3.40 12.30 -7.55
CA VAL A 213 -2.42 12.96 -8.41
C VAL A 213 -1.10 12.21 -8.37
N LEU A 214 -0.62 11.72 -9.51
CA LEU A 214 0.71 11.13 -9.66
C LEU A 214 1.69 12.14 -10.28
N ASP A 215 1.39 12.64 -11.47
CA ASP A 215 2.28 13.55 -12.18
C ASP A 215 2.28 14.95 -11.54
N GLY A 216 3.46 15.49 -11.27
CA GLY A 216 3.62 16.75 -10.54
C GLY A 216 3.43 16.62 -9.01
N ASN A 217 3.16 15.44 -8.50
CA ASN A 217 3.12 15.18 -7.07
C ASN A 217 4.52 14.90 -6.55
N PHE A 218 5.16 15.87 -5.92
CA PHE A 218 6.54 15.77 -5.48
C PHE A 218 6.80 14.64 -4.47
N PHE A 219 5.83 14.35 -3.60
CA PHE A 219 5.92 13.20 -2.70
C PHE A 219 6.01 11.88 -3.47
N TYR A 220 5.21 11.74 -4.54
CA TYR A 220 5.23 10.54 -5.38
C TYR A 220 6.46 10.47 -6.30
N GLU A 221 6.89 11.60 -6.87
CA GLU A 221 8.08 11.64 -7.74
C GLU A 221 9.35 11.18 -7.02
N GLU A 222 9.51 11.57 -5.76
CA GLU A 222 10.62 11.10 -4.92
C GLU A 222 10.55 9.58 -4.63
N ILE A 223 9.32 9.04 -4.49
CA ILE A 223 9.10 7.59 -4.37
C ILE A 223 9.51 6.89 -5.67
N LEU A 224 9.16 7.46 -6.83
CA LEU A 224 9.58 6.94 -8.13
C LEU A 224 11.10 6.90 -8.25
N ASP A 225 11.77 7.99 -7.93
CA ASP A 225 13.22 8.08 -8.00
C ASP A 225 13.91 7.08 -7.09
N ALA A 226 13.49 6.98 -5.82
CA ALA A 226 13.99 5.99 -4.88
C ALA A 226 13.76 4.56 -5.39
N GLY A 227 12.60 4.32 -5.98
CA GLY A 227 12.24 3.03 -6.57
C GLY A 227 13.12 2.67 -7.77
N ARG A 228 13.39 3.61 -8.66
CA ARG A 228 14.25 3.40 -9.84
C ARG A 228 15.70 3.08 -9.47
N LEU A 229 16.20 3.61 -8.34
CA LEU A 229 17.51 3.25 -7.79
C LEU A 229 17.53 1.82 -7.23
N SER A 230 16.39 1.27 -6.82
CA SER A 230 16.28 -0.08 -6.29
C SER A 230 16.36 -1.15 -7.39
N ARG A 231 16.42 -2.42 -6.98
CA ARG A 231 16.36 -3.59 -7.88
C ARG A 231 14.93 -4.10 -8.12
N MET A 232 13.89 -3.34 -7.72
CA MET A 232 12.50 -3.74 -7.96
C MET A 232 12.14 -3.51 -9.43
N ARG A 233 12.00 -4.61 -10.18
CA ARG A 233 11.76 -4.61 -11.62
C ARG A 233 10.37 -5.09 -12.00
N PHE A 234 9.69 -5.76 -11.08
CA PHE A 234 8.39 -6.33 -11.32
C PHE A 234 7.52 -6.13 -10.08
N LYS A 235 6.27 -5.79 -10.30
CA LYS A 235 5.30 -5.65 -9.20
C LYS A 235 3.92 -6.12 -9.63
N MET A 236 3.16 -6.62 -8.64
CA MET A 236 1.72 -6.77 -8.74
C MET A 236 1.03 -5.80 -7.79
N ASP A 237 0.16 -4.96 -8.32
CA ASP A 237 -0.79 -4.16 -7.56
C ASP A 237 -2.19 -4.74 -7.70
N LEU A 238 -2.86 -4.94 -6.57
CA LEU A 238 -4.24 -5.40 -6.49
C LEU A 238 -5.17 -4.23 -6.20
N VAL A 239 -6.25 -4.12 -6.94
CA VAL A 239 -7.39 -3.25 -6.59
C VAL A 239 -8.45 -4.14 -5.96
N ILE A 240 -8.85 -3.81 -4.74
CA ILE A 240 -9.72 -4.64 -3.87
C ILE A 240 -10.89 -3.82 -3.35
N ASN A 241 -12.05 -4.45 -3.14
CA ASN A 241 -13.23 -3.79 -2.60
C ASN A 241 -13.23 -3.72 -1.06
N GLU A 242 -14.29 -3.14 -0.50
CA GLU A 242 -14.47 -3.01 0.96
C GLU A 242 -14.61 -4.36 1.68
N LYS A 243 -14.93 -5.45 0.96
CA LYS A 243 -14.97 -6.81 1.50
C LYS A 243 -13.61 -7.52 1.44
N LYS A 244 -12.57 -6.82 0.98
CA LYS A 244 -11.21 -7.35 0.76
C LYS A 244 -11.12 -8.38 -0.38
N GLU A 245 -12.07 -8.34 -1.32
CA GLU A 245 -12.08 -9.17 -2.51
C GLU A 245 -11.32 -8.50 -3.64
N ILE A 246 -10.55 -9.26 -4.42
CA ILE A 246 -9.84 -8.75 -5.59
C ILE A 246 -10.86 -8.36 -6.65
N ILE A 247 -10.83 -7.11 -7.10
CA ILE A 247 -11.58 -6.64 -8.25
C ILE A 247 -10.75 -6.81 -9.53
N ARG A 248 -9.45 -6.43 -9.45
CA ARG A 248 -8.52 -6.49 -10.57
C ARG A 248 -7.09 -6.60 -10.09
N ALA A 249 -6.27 -7.33 -10.83
CA ALA A 249 -4.82 -7.42 -10.63
C ALA A 249 -4.08 -6.80 -11.83
N PHE A 250 -3.01 -6.06 -11.53
CA PHE A 250 -2.09 -5.46 -12.49
C PHE A 250 -0.68 -5.91 -12.16
N ALA A 251 0.05 -6.45 -13.14
CA ALA A 251 1.40 -6.94 -12.93
C ALA A 251 2.31 -6.48 -14.07
N GLY A 252 3.60 -6.34 -13.81
CA GLY A 252 4.58 -5.95 -14.81
C GLY A 252 5.65 -5.00 -14.27
N GLU A 253 6.23 -4.18 -15.17
CA GLU A 253 7.16 -3.12 -14.79
C GLU A 253 6.49 -2.21 -13.75
N THR A 254 7.24 -1.89 -12.68
CA THR A 254 6.66 -1.34 -11.47
C THR A 254 5.89 -0.03 -11.68
N GLU A 255 6.39 0.89 -12.49
CA GLU A 255 5.71 2.17 -12.75
C GLU A 255 4.58 1.98 -13.77
N ALA A 256 4.81 1.24 -14.85
CA ALA A 256 3.83 1.07 -15.91
C ALA A 256 2.55 0.39 -15.41
N GLN A 257 2.68 -0.74 -14.69
CA GLN A 257 1.53 -1.42 -14.12
C GLN A 257 0.83 -0.58 -13.03
N HIS A 258 1.61 0.19 -12.24
CA HIS A 258 1.03 1.05 -11.20
C HIS A 258 0.17 2.17 -11.78
N ARG A 259 0.58 2.78 -12.89
CA ARG A 259 -0.23 3.78 -13.57
C ARG A 259 -1.55 3.23 -14.10
N GLU A 260 -1.55 2.00 -14.62
CA GLU A 260 -2.80 1.31 -15.01
C GLU A 260 -3.68 0.99 -13.79
N ALA A 261 -3.07 0.48 -12.71
CA ALA A 261 -3.77 0.21 -11.46
C ALA A 261 -4.39 1.49 -10.86
N ALA A 262 -3.66 2.61 -10.91
CA ALA A 262 -4.12 3.91 -10.42
C ALA A 262 -5.32 4.43 -11.24
N ARG A 263 -5.26 4.38 -12.58
CA ARG A 263 -6.39 4.78 -13.45
C ARG A 263 -7.62 3.93 -13.20
N PHE A 264 -7.45 2.62 -13.03
CA PHE A 264 -8.55 1.73 -12.70
C PHE A 264 -9.12 2.02 -11.30
N SER A 265 -8.26 2.23 -10.31
CA SER A 265 -8.63 2.62 -8.95
C SER A 265 -9.40 3.95 -8.94
N GLU A 266 -8.96 4.93 -9.72
CA GLU A 266 -9.66 6.21 -9.90
C GLU A 266 -11.10 6.01 -10.40
N SER A 267 -11.28 5.19 -11.43
CA SER A 267 -12.61 4.91 -12.00
C SER A 267 -13.57 4.27 -11.00
N LEU A 268 -13.05 3.60 -9.97
CA LEU A 268 -13.85 2.96 -8.92
C LEU A 268 -14.14 3.86 -7.74
N TYR A 269 -13.14 4.62 -7.28
CA TYR A 269 -13.20 5.31 -6.00
C TYR A 269 -13.43 6.81 -6.10
N LEU A 270 -13.13 7.43 -7.24
CA LEU A 270 -13.38 8.85 -7.42
C LEU A 270 -14.88 9.08 -7.58
N THR A 271 -15.44 9.91 -6.72
CA THR A 271 -16.84 10.36 -6.79
C THR A 271 -16.91 11.88 -6.65
N SER A 272 -17.89 12.50 -7.27
CA SER A 272 -18.16 13.91 -7.12
C SER A 272 -19.30 14.14 -6.14
N LEU A 273 -19.18 15.20 -5.35
CA LEU A 273 -20.25 15.64 -4.47
C LEU A 273 -20.90 16.90 -5.07
N PRO A 274 -22.24 17.03 -5.04
CA PRO A 274 -22.93 18.22 -5.58
C PRO A 274 -22.60 19.50 -4.79
N LYS A 275 -22.21 19.35 -3.53
CA LYS A 275 -21.70 20.40 -2.64
C LYS A 275 -20.92 19.80 -1.47
N MET A 276 -20.06 20.60 -0.87
CA MET A 276 -19.40 20.21 0.39
C MET A 276 -20.40 20.13 1.53
N PRO A 277 -20.50 19.01 2.28
CA PRO A 277 -21.40 18.86 3.42
C PRO A 277 -20.95 19.67 4.64
N ASP A 278 -21.91 20.01 5.49
CA ASP A 278 -21.69 20.62 6.81
C ASP A 278 -21.15 19.60 7.80
N VAL A 279 -21.58 18.34 7.67
CA VAL A 279 -21.17 17.21 8.51
C VAL A 279 -20.81 16.04 7.61
N THR A 280 -19.63 15.48 7.80
CA THR A 280 -19.21 14.23 7.14
C THR A 280 -19.11 13.11 8.17
N ILE A 281 -19.81 12.01 7.92
CA ILE A 281 -19.69 10.79 8.73
C ILE A 281 -18.87 9.78 7.91
N THR A 282 -17.74 9.32 8.46
CA THR A 282 -16.84 8.40 7.80
C THR A 282 -16.41 7.27 8.71
N ALA A 283 -16.09 6.11 8.14
CA ALA A 283 -15.58 4.95 8.86
C ALA A 283 -14.19 4.54 8.35
N ALA A 284 -13.36 4.04 9.27
CA ALA A 284 -12.01 3.57 8.92
C ALA A 284 -11.99 2.25 8.17
N TYR A 285 -13.06 1.44 8.25
CA TYR A 285 -13.15 0.14 7.58
C TYR A 285 -12.90 0.26 6.06
N PRO A 286 -12.12 -0.63 5.44
CA PRO A 286 -11.48 -1.82 5.99
C PRO A 286 -10.09 -1.60 6.62
N MET A 287 -9.60 -0.37 6.68
CA MET A 287 -8.27 -0.01 7.18
C MET A 287 -8.31 0.40 8.66
N GLU A 288 -8.63 -0.53 9.54
CA GLU A 288 -8.93 -0.25 10.96
C GLU A 288 -7.70 -0.31 11.89
N TYR A 289 -6.50 -0.49 11.35
CA TYR A 289 -5.29 -0.68 12.12
C TYR A 289 -4.40 0.57 12.15
N GLY A 290 -3.92 0.90 13.32
CA GLY A 290 -2.89 1.92 13.53
C GLY A 290 -3.19 3.24 12.81
N VAL A 291 -2.17 3.84 12.26
CA VAL A 291 -2.26 5.12 11.51
C VAL A 291 -3.08 4.99 10.21
N GLN A 292 -3.26 3.80 9.65
CA GLN A 292 -4.03 3.63 8.43
C GLN A 292 -5.51 4.03 8.62
N SER A 293 -6.04 3.86 9.83
CA SER A 293 -7.41 4.26 10.18
C SER A 293 -7.66 5.76 10.02
N THR A 294 -6.63 6.59 10.18
CA THR A 294 -6.73 8.05 10.03
C THR A 294 -6.88 8.51 8.59
N LYS A 295 -6.64 7.65 7.61
CA LYS A 295 -6.84 7.99 6.19
C LYS A 295 -8.29 8.37 5.89
N ALA A 296 -9.26 7.68 6.49
CA ALA A 296 -10.67 8.03 6.35
C ALA A 296 -10.96 9.45 6.87
N LEU A 297 -10.34 9.84 7.99
CA LEU A 297 -10.44 11.19 8.54
C LEU A 297 -9.83 12.23 7.57
N THR A 298 -8.65 11.95 7.02
CA THR A 298 -7.99 12.84 6.06
C THR A 298 -8.82 12.99 4.79
N MET A 299 -9.37 11.89 4.25
CA MET A 299 -10.22 11.94 3.07
C MET A 299 -11.52 12.72 3.33
N ALA A 300 -12.13 12.54 4.50
CA ALA A 300 -13.30 13.30 4.90
C ALA A 300 -13.01 14.81 4.98
N SER A 301 -11.79 15.20 5.39
CA SER A 301 -11.41 16.62 5.47
C SER A 301 -11.36 17.31 4.10
N PHE A 302 -11.09 16.57 3.02
CA PHE A 302 -11.08 17.14 1.66
C PHE A 302 -12.49 17.42 1.10
N CYS A 303 -13.51 16.75 1.61
CA CYS A 303 -14.89 16.95 1.17
C CYS A 303 -15.80 17.68 2.18
N THR A 304 -15.35 17.94 3.41
CA THR A 304 -16.11 18.72 4.39
C THR A 304 -15.83 20.21 4.21
N ARG A 305 -16.87 21.07 4.25
CA ARG A 305 -16.65 22.52 4.16
C ARG A 305 -15.80 23.06 5.31
N ALA A 306 -15.18 24.19 5.11
CA ALA A 306 -14.44 24.89 6.16
C ALA A 306 -15.37 25.19 7.37
N GLY A 307 -14.92 24.84 8.58
CA GLY A 307 -15.72 24.96 9.82
C GLY A 307 -16.81 23.91 9.98
N GLY A 308 -16.87 22.89 9.08
CA GLY A 308 -17.77 21.74 9.21
C GLY A 308 -17.30 20.73 10.27
N ILE A 309 -18.09 19.70 10.49
CA ILE A 309 -17.85 18.65 11.49
C ILE A 309 -17.55 17.34 10.79
N ILE A 310 -16.54 16.61 11.26
CA ILE A 310 -16.25 15.25 10.83
C ILE A 310 -16.51 14.30 11.99
N ILE A 311 -17.37 13.31 11.76
CA ILE A 311 -17.63 12.21 12.69
C ILE A 311 -16.89 10.99 12.15
N TRP A 312 -15.78 10.65 12.80
CA TRP A 312 -14.93 9.54 12.41
C TRP A 312 -15.20 8.32 13.30
N VAL A 313 -15.55 7.19 12.66
CA VAL A 313 -15.89 5.93 13.32
C VAL A 313 -14.79 4.92 13.05
N ALA A 314 -14.06 4.53 14.10
CA ALA A 314 -12.96 3.59 13.99
C ALA A 314 -12.78 2.77 15.27
N PRO A 315 -12.58 1.43 15.19
CA PRO A 315 -12.29 0.60 16.36
C PRO A 315 -10.86 0.80 16.90
N GLN A 316 -9.99 1.48 16.13
CA GLN A 316 -8.59 1.78 16.51
C GLN A 316 -7.80 0.53 16.97
N LYS A 317 -7.91 -0.56 16.23
CA LYS A 317 -7.13 -1.76 16.51
C LYS A 317 -5.63 -1.43 16.44
N GLN A 318 -4.87 -1.89 17.43
CA GLN A 318 -3.44 -1.57 17.56
C GLN A 318 -3.17 -0.05 17.57
N ALA A 319 -3.94 0.67 18.36
CA ALA A 319 -3.64 2.07 18.69
C ALA A 319 -2.36 2.12 19.56
N GLY A 320 -1.24 1.83 18.93
CA GLY A 320 0.08 2.08 19.50
C GLY A 320 0.35 3.58 19.63
N PRO A 321 1.45 3.99 20.26
CA PRO A 321 1.82 5.39 20.30
C PRO A 321 1.87 5.91 18.86
N ILE A 322 1.36 7.12 18.65
CA ILE A 322 1.54 7.85 17.38
C ILE A 322 3.00 7.73 17.01
N MET A 323 3.26 7.23 15.81
CA MET A 323 4.62 6.97 15.36
C MET A 323 5.53 8.17 15.68
N PRO A 324 6.76 7.95 16.13
CA PRO A 324 7.68 9.03 16.44
C PRO A 324 7.75 10.09 15.33
N LEU A 325 7.78 9.65 14.08
CA LEU A 325 7.76 10.51 12.91
C LEU A 325 6.57 11.49 12.89
N ILE A 326 5.34 11.02 13.22
CA ILE A 326 4.16 11.90 13.26
C ILE A 326 4.26 12.89 14.42
N LYS A 327 4.81 12.48 15.54
CA LYS A 327 5.05 13.37 16.68
C LYS A 327 6.02 14.49 16.33
N GLU A 328 7.15 14.13 15.69
CA GLU A 328 8.15 15.09 15.22
C GLU A 328 7.55 16.06 14.21
N MET A 329 6.76 15.58 13.26
CA MET A 329 6.09 16.41 12.26
C MET A 329 5.02 17.32 12.85
N ALA A 330 4.37 16.92 13.94
CA ALA A 330 3.35 17.71 14.63
C ALA A 330 3.95 18.74 15.58
N SER A 331 5.23 18.62 15.94
CA SER A 331 5.91 19.58 16.80
C SER A 331 6.06 20.92 16.06
N PRO A 332 5.78 22.08 16.71
CA PRO A 332 6.13 23.37 16.12
C PRO A 332 7.60 23.39 15.81
N ALA A 333 7.98 23.89 14.64
CA ALA A 333 9.38 24.13 14.33
C ALA A 333 9.96 25.06 15.41
N SER A 334 10.91 24.56 16.19
CA SER A 334 11.70 25.34 17.16
C SER A 334 12.59 26.33 16.43
#